data_23e5acdc0e853ccb59acb1956d7e5da7
#
_entry.id   23e5acdc0e853ccb59acb1956d7e5da7
#
_cell.length_a   1.000
_cell.length_b   1.000
_cell.length_c   1.000
_cell.angle_alpha   90.00
_cell.angle_beta   90.00
_cell.angle_gamma   90.00
#
_symmetry.space_group_name_H-M   'P 1'
#
loop_
_entity.id
_entity.type
_entity.pdbx_description
1 polymer ?
#
loop_
_entity_poly.entity_id
_entity_poly.type
_entity_poly.pdbx_seq_one_letter_code
_entity_poly.pdbx_strand_id
1 'polypeptide(L)'
;MPNKYSFAEKKRIRNSFEKISSVMNFPDILEVQTNSYKEFLQSHLSSEERQNQGLHGVFNSIFPIISVSGNAKIEYLGYELDEPEFDVSECIARGTTYESTMRIICRISFLDKATGEEILKSAREEKVYMGTIPLMTTYGTFVINCVERVVVSQLHRSPGLIFDHDKGKTHSSGKLLYASRVIPYRGSWLDFEFDHKDLVYIRIDRRRKLLASILLKALGMANQEILETFYESETYSVIPQGFSLKINSRRLMGRISPVEIKDKDGKETICLLYTSDAADE
;
A
#
# COMPACT_ATOMS: atom_id res chain seq x y z
N MET A 1 29.40 -47.33 -27.60
CA MET A 1 28.82 -47.43 -26.21
C MET A 1 28.71 -48.90 -25.89
N PRO A 2 29.23 -49.41 -24.75
CA PRO A 2 29.04 -50.81 -24.38
C PRO A 2 27.53 -51.08 -24.22
N ASN A 3 27.12 -52.26 -24.69
CA ASN A 3 25.76 -52.71 -24.63
C ASN A 3 25.25 -52.71 -23.19
N LYS A 4 24.34 -51.81 -22.84
CA LYS A 4 23.90 -51.56 -21.48
C LYS A 4 22.94 -52.63 -20.93
N TYR A 5 22.55 -53.62 -21.77
CA TYR A 5 21.65 -54.68 -21.39
C TYR A 5 22.17 -56.03 -21.85
N SER A 6 22.42 -56.94 -20.89
CA SER A 6 22.75 -58.31 -21.16
C SER A 6 21.54 -59.18 -20.79
N PHE A 7 20.90 -59.76 -21.77
CA PHE A 7 19.80 -60.71 -21.57
C PHE A 7 20.28 -62.06 -21.09
N ALA A 8 21.57 -62.39 -21.35
CA ALA A 8 22.15 -63.70 -21.00
C ALA A 8 22.30 -63.90 -19.46
N GLU A 9 22.56 -62.84 -18.73
CA GLU A 9 22.81 -62.92 -17.30
C GLU A 9 21.56 -62.62 -16.42
N LYS A 10 20.43 -62.24 -17.01
CA LYS A 10 19.22 -61.83 -16.29
C LYS A 10 19.46 -60.79 -15.17
N LYS A 11 20.62 -60.15 -15.20
CA LYS A 11 20.97 -59.10 -14.23
C LYS A 11 20.55 -57.74 -14.72
N ARG A 12 19.87 -57.00 -13.86
CA ARG A 12 19.52 -55.59 -14.14
C ARG A 12 20.78 -54.73 -14.04
N ILE A 13 21.23 -54.16 -15.17
CA ILE A 13 22.33 -53.18 -15.17
C ILE A 13 21.78 -51.86 -14.65
N ARG A 14 22.31 -51.41 -13.51
CA ARG A 14 21.95 -50.12 -12.94
C ARG A 14 22.82 -49.04 -13.53
N ASN A 15 22.23 -47.97 -14.02
CA ASN A 15 22.99 -46.77 -14.35
C ASN A 15 23.27 -45.98 -13.09
N SER A 16 24.53 -45.61 -12.90
CA SER A 16 24.92 -44.66 -11.87
C SER A 16 24.77 -43.25 -12.44
N PHE A 17 24.01 -42.40 -11.77
CA PHE A 17 23.83 -41.00 -12.12
C PHE A 17 24.80 -40.10 -11.33
N GLU A 18 25.65 -40.66 -10.54
CA GLU A 18 26.58 -39.97 -9.63
C GLU A 18 27.54 -39.03 -10.33
N LYS A 19 27.87 -39.31 -11.60
CA LYS A 19 28.82 -38.53 -12.43
C LYS A 19 28.10 -37.69 -13.55
N ILE A 20 26.81 -37.65 -13.53
CA ILE A 20 26.06 -36.80 -14.48
C ILE A 20 26.03 -35.40 -13.92
N SER A 21 26.64 -34.46 -14.65
CA SER A 21 26.53 -33.05 -14.31
C SER A 21 25.06 -32.66 -14.20
N SER A 22 24.68 -31.94 -13.16
CA SER A 22 23.34 -31.41 -13.00
C SER A 22 23.03 -30.51 -14.16
N VAL A 23 21.93 -30.78 -14.88
CA VAL A 23 21.47 -29.94 -15.99
C VAL A 23 20.84 -28.64 -15.47
N MET A 24 20.36 -28.66 -14.23
CA MET A 24 19.70 -27.54 -13.58
C MET A 24 19.96 -27.62 -12.08
N ASN A 25 20.23 -26.48 -11.47
CA ASN A 25 20.34 -26.41 -10.02
C ASN A 25 18.96 -26.65 -9.39
N PHE A 26 18.93 -27.40 -8.29
CA PHE A 26 17.71 -27.54 -7.51
C PHE A 26 17.31 -26.18 -6.96
N PRO A 27 16.02 -25.76 -7.11
CA PRO A 27 15.57 -24.54 -6.47
C PRO A 27 15.66 -24.69 -4.95
N ASP A 28 16.15 -23.68 -4.29
CA ASP A 28 16.17 -23.64 -2.83
C ASP A 28 14.75 -23.42 -2.32
N ILE A 29 14.17 -24.44 -1.68
CA ILE A 29 12.81 -24.41 -1.15
C ILE A 29 12.69 -23.39 0.01
N LEU A 30 13.79 -23.12 0.72
CA LEU A 30 13.85 -22.18 1.83
C LEU A 30 14.14 -20.73 1.40
N GLU A 31 14.35 -20.49 0.10
CA GLU A 31 14.70 -19.18 -0.44
C GLU A 31 13.70 -18.09 -0.06
N VAL A 32 12.42 -18.41 -0.02
CA VAL A 32 11.35 -17.49 0.42
C VAL A 32 11.62 -16.98 1.84
N GLN A 33 12.05 -17.86 2.74
CA GLN A 33 12.36 -17.50 4.13
C GLN A 33 13.67 -16.71 4.22
N THR A 34 14.74 -17.29 3.66
CA THR A 34 16.10 -16.75 3.80
C THR A 34 16.28 -15.43 3.06
N ASN A 35 15.78 -15.32 1.83
CA ASN A 35 15.92 -14.09 1.06
C ASN A 35 15.04 -12.95 1.62
N SER A 36 13.80 -13.24 2.02
CA SER A 36 12.95 -12.21 2.62
C SER A 36 13.57 -11.62 3.88
N TYR A 37 14.24 -12.43 4.70
CA TYR A 37 14.89 -11.93 5.90
C TYR A 37 16.21 -11.21 5.60
N LYS A 38 16.98 -11.65 4.59
CA LYS A 38 18.15 -10.91 4.10
C LYS A 38 17.77 -9.54 3.55
N GLU A 39 16.70 -9.47 2.77
CA GLU A 39 16.16 -8.21 2.24
C GLU A 39 15.61 -7.30 3.35
N PHE A 40 15.01 -7.89 4.38
CA PHE A 40 14.55 -7.16 5.55
C PHE A 40 15.70 -6.52 6.32
N LEU A 41 16.74 -7.29 6.62
CA LEU A 41 17.88 -6.81 7.41
C LEU A 41 18.91 -6.04 6.59
N GLN A 42 19.12 -6.37 5.32
CA GLN A 42 20.17 -5.80 4.46
C GLN A 42 21.53 -5.62 5.17
N SER A 43 21.86 -6.56 6.06
CA SER A 43 23.06 -6.46 6.92
C SER A 43 24.39 -6.55 6.16
N HIS A 44 24.35 -7.15 4.95
CA HIS A 44 25.52 -7.31 4.08
C HIS A 44 25.82 -6.07 3.24
N LEU A 45 24.94 -5.06 3.23
CA LEU A 45 25.10 -3.82 2.46
C LEU A 45 25.52 -2.66 3.38
N SER A 46 26.34 -1.77 2.84
CA SER A 46 26.65 -0.50 3.50
C SER A 46 25.40 0.39 3.60
N SER A 47 25.38 1.35 4.53
CA SER A 47 24.21 2.24 4.70
C SER A 47 23.80 2.98 3.43
N GLU A 48 24.76 3.28 2.55
CA GLU A 48 24.52 4.01 1.30
C GLU A 48 23.97 3.12 0.18
N GLU A 49 24.28 1.81 0.22
CA GLU A 49 23.83 0.84 -0.79
C GLU A 49 22.50 0.19 -0.45
N ARG A 50 21.99 0.40 0.78
CA ARG A 50 20.72 -0.18 1.21
C ARG A 50 19.54 0.40 0.46
N GLN A 51 18.68 -0.47 0.01
CA GLN A 51 17.41 -0.08 -0.63
C GLN A 51 16.42 0.40 0.43
N ASN A 52 15.55 1.34 0.05
CA ASN A 52 14.53 1.89 0.94
C ASN A 52 13.36 0.90 1.17
N GLN A 53 13.66 -0.27 1.71
CA GLN A 53 12.71 -1.33 2.05
C GLN A 53 13.15 -2.04 3.35
N GLY A 54 12.28 -2.90 3.88
CA GLY A 54 12.54 -3.62 5.12
C GLY A 54 12.80 -2.68 6.30
N LEU A 55 13.78 -3.00 7.13
CA LEU A 55 14.12 -2.24 8.34
C LEU A 55 14.62 -0.82 8.02
N HIS A 56 15.45 -0.68 6.97
CA HIS A 56 15.93 0.62 6.51
C HIS A 56 14.78 1.53 6.07
N GLY A 57 13.81 1.00 5.33
CA GLY A 57 12.63 1.73 4.90
C GLY A 57 11.75 2.20 6.06
N VAL A 58 11.62 1.40 7.12
CA VAL A 58 10.88 1.80 8.32
C VAL A 58 11.55 2.97 9.01
N PHE A 59 12.87 2.95 9.19
CA PHE A 59 13.57 4.08 9.78
C PHE A 59 13.45 5.34 8.91
N ASN A 60 13.63 5.24 7.61
CA ASN A 60 13.47 6.39 6.70
C ASN A 60 12.05 6.99 6.73
N SER A 61 11.03 6.20 7.02
CA SER A 61 9.65 6.69 7.13
C SER A 61 9.35 7.46 8.42
N ILE A 62 10.12 7.18 9.49
CA ILE A 62 9.94 7.81 10.81
C ILE A 62 10.81 9.07 10.94
N PHE A 63 12.03 8.99 10.44
CA PHE A 63 12.97 10.10 10.48
C PHE A 63 12.84 10.99 9.23
N PRO A 64 13.11 12.29 9.32
CA PRO A 64 13.63 13.02 10.47
C PRO A 64 12.59 13.31 11.55
N ILE A 65 12.99 13.25 12.81
CA ILE A 65 12.15 13.65 13.94
C ILE A 65 12.49 15.08 14.31
N ILE A 66 11.49 15.96 14.23
CA ILE A 66 11.62 17.36 14.58
C ILE A 66 11.00 17.61 15.94
N SER A 67 11.69 18.37 16.79
CA SER A 67 11.18 18.78 18.09
C SER A 67 9.91 19.62 17.95
N VAL A 68 8.98 19.51 18.90
CA VAL A 68 7.75 20.33 18.94
C VAL A 68 8.07 21.84 18.91
N SER A 69 9.21 22.26 19.48
CA SER A 69 9.67 23.65 19.46
C SER A 69 10.35 24.06 18.16
N GLY A 70 10.58 23.13 17.23
CA GLY A 70 11.27 23.38 15.97
C GLY A 70 12.78 23.66 16.07
N ASN A 71 13.36 23.48 17.26
CA ASN A 71 14.77 23.87 17.51
C ASN A 71 15.78 22.75 17.31
N ALA A 72 15.33 21.51 17.25
CA ALA A 72 16.18 20.34 17.13
C ALA A 72 15.60 19.36 16.13
N LYS A 73 16.48 18.72 15.39
CA LYS A 73 16.18 17.70 14.39
C LYS A 73 17.07 16.50 14.63
N ILE A 74 16.49 15.31 14.58
CA ILE A 74 17.23 14.05 14.62
C ILE A 74 17.07 13.38 13.27
N GLU A 75 18.18 13.13 12.61
CA GLU A 75 18.25 12.44 11.32
C GLU A 75 18.81 11.04 11.50
N TYR A 76 18.30 10.12 10.72
CA TYR A 76 18.79 8.77 10.63
C TYR A 76 19.84 8.66 9.52
N LEU A 77 21.02 8.12 9.82
CA LEU A 77 22.11 7.90 8.87
C LEU A 77 22.23 6.43 8.47
N GLY A 78 21.91 5.54 9.39
CA GLY A 78 22.03 4.10 9.15
C GLY A 78 21.89 3.29 10.44
N TYR A 79 22.00 1.99 10.32
CA TYR A 79 22.06 1.08 11.46
C TYR A 79 23.20 0.08 11.30
N GLU A 80 23.68 -0.42 12.42
CA GLU A 80 24.68 -1.47 12.52
C GLU A 80 24.09 -2.62 13.35
N LEU A 81 24.44 -3.82 12.96
CA LEU A 81 24.17 -5.03 13.73
C LEU A 81 25.52 -5.58 14.21
N ASP A 82 25.65 -5.79 15.51
CA ASP A 82 26.83 -6.38 16.10
C ASP A 82 26.84 -7.88 15.78
N GLU A 83 28.01 -8.54 15.95
CA GLU A 83 28.07 -9.98 15.90
C GLU A 83 27.28 -10.59 17.07
N PRO A 84 26.63 -11.74 16.87
CA PRO A 84 25.93 -12.42 17.95
C PRO A 84 26.89 -12.85 19.05
N GLU A 85 26.47 -12.68 20.30
CA GLU A 85 27.33 -13.01 21.46
C GLU A 85 27.57 -14.50 21.59
N PHE A 86 26.59 -15.33 21.22
CA PHE A 86 26.65 -16.78 21.31
C PHE A 86 26.31 -17.43 19.98
N ASP A 87 26.91 -18.57 19.69
CA ASP A 87 26.54 -19.38 18.54
C ASP A 87 25.20 -20.09 18.77
N VAL A 88 24.58 -20.57 17.69
CA VAL A 88 23.25 -21.23 17.68
C VAL A 88 23.21 -22.40 18.69
N SER A 89 24.25 -23.26 18.68
CA SER A 89 24.34 -24.41 19.58
C SER A 89 24.44 -23.99 21.04
N GLU A 90 25.18 -22.92 21.31
CA GLU A 90 25.36 -22.36 22.65
C GLU A 90 24.08 -21.68 23.17
N CYS A 91 23.36 -20.97 22.30
CA CYS A 91 22.04 -20.38 22.62
C CYS A 91 21.06 -21.48 23.06
N ILE A 92 21.01 -22.60 22.35
CA ILE A 92 20.15 -23.73 22.69
C ILE A 92 20.52 -24.32 24.06
N ALA A 93 21.84 -24.51 24.31
CA ALA A 93 22.33 -25.08 25.56
C ALA A 93 22.08 -24.13 26.75
N ARG A 94 22.21 -22.83 26.57
CA ARG A 94 22.06 -21.81 27.62
C ARG A 94 20.61 -21.38 27.84
N GLY A 95 19.71 -21.74 26.97
CA GLY A 95 18.30 -21.28 27.06
C GLY A 95 18.08 -19.85 26.59
N THR A 96 18.97 -19.29 25.77
CA THR A 96 18.92 -17.91 25.30
C THR A 96 18.40 -17.83 23.85
N THR A 97 18.19 -16.61 23.38
CA THR A 97 17.78 -16.31 22.02
C THR A 97 19.03 -16.02 21.17
N TYR A 98 19.04 -16.55 19.93
CA TYR A 98 20.09 -16.22 18.96
C TYR A 98 19.76 -14.86 18.35
N GLU A 99 20.45 -13.82 18.79
CA GLU A 99 20.15 -12.43 18.46
C GLU A 99 21.40 -11.58 18.30
N SER A 100 21.24 -10.47 17.64
CA SER A 100 22.27 -9.45 17.47
C SER A 100 21.82 -8.13 18.08
N THR A 101 22.76 -7.40 18.64
CA THR A 101 22.52 -6.03 19.12
C THR A 101 22.42 -5.08 17.94
N MET A 102 21.34 -4.28 17.93
CA MET A 102 21.13 -3.28 16.91
C MET A 102 21.39 -1.88 17.44
N ARG A 103 22.18 -1.11 16.71
CA ARG A 103 22.45 0.30 16.98
C ARG A 103 22.10 1.14 15.78
N ILE A 104 21.44 2.26 16.01
CA ILE A 104 21.14 3.25 14.97
C ILE A 104 22.14 4.38 15.07
N ILE A 105 22.63 4.82 13.92
CA ILE A 105 23.49 6.01 13.80
C ILE A 105 22.55 7.18 13.52
N CYS A 106 22.48 8.10 14.49
CA CYS A 106 21.65 9.30 14.41
C CYS A 106 22.53 10.53 14.42
N ARG A 107 22.14 11.54 13.64
CA ARG A 107 22.69 12.89 13.68
C ARG A 107 21.67 13.79 14.37
N ILE A 108 22.10 14.46 15.42
CA ILE A 108 21.34 15.50 16.11
C ILE A 108 21.85 16.84 15.62
N SER A 109 20.97 17.68 15.07
CA SER A 109 21.25 19.04 14.68
C SER A 109 20.32 20.01 15.38
N PHE A 110 20.84 21.19 15.76
CA PHE A 110 20.02 22.27 16.32
C PHE A 110 19.76 23.30 15.23
N LEU A 111 18.50 23.74 15.16
CA LEU A 111 18.02 24.70 14.19
C LEU A 111 17.90 26.07 14.83
N ASP A 112 18.29 27.13 14.12
CA ASP A 112 18.01 28.48 14.55
C ASP A 112 16.54 28.82 14.31
N LYS A 113 15.88 29.35 15.33
CA LYS A 113 14.45 29.72 15.28
C LYS A 113 14.13 30.81 14.27
N ALA A 114 15.09 31.67 13.98
CA ALA A 114 14.87 32.84 13.12
C ALA A 114 15.02 32.50 11.64
N THR A 115 15.99 31.66 11.30
CA THR A 115 16.34 31.32 9.91
C THR A 115 15.93 29.92 9.50
N GLY A 116 15.70 29.02 10.46
CA GLY A 116 15.44 27.60 10.18
C GLY A 116 16.68 26.85 9.69
N GLU A 117 17.83 27.48 9.67
CA GLU A 117 19.10 26.89 9.23
C GLU A 117 19.78 26.09 10.34
N GLU A 118 20.53 25.08 9.97
CA GLU A 118 21.26 24.25 10.90
C GLU A 118 22.46 25.02 11.48
N ILE A 119 22.58 25.00 12.79
CA ILE A 119 23.75 25.54 13.47
C ILE A 119 24.90 24.52 13.33
N LEU A 120 25.72 24.69 12.29
CA LEU A 120 26.78 23.76 11.87
C LEU A 120 27.75 23.30 12.99
N LYS A 121 27.91 24.10 14.05
CA LYS A 121 28.80 23.77 15.17
C LYS A 121 28.18 22.80 16.20
N SER A 122 26.90 22.49 16.09
CA SER A 122 26.18 21.67 17.09
C SER A 122 25.72 20.30 16.57
N ALA A 123 26.00 19.98 15.31
CA ALA A 123 25.68 18.68 14.76
C ALA A 123 26.58 17.61 15.39
N ARG A 124 25.98 16.57 15.98
CA ARG A 124 26.67 15.46 16.62
C ARG A 124 26.09 14.14 16.12
N GLU A 125 26.97 13.23 15.77
CA GLU A 125 26.59 11.87 15.39
C GLU A 125 26.82 10.93 16.57
N GLU A 126 25.83 10.14 16.90
CA GLU A 126 25.89 9.18 17.99
C GLU A 126 25.25 7.86 17.59
N LYS A 127 25.82 6.77 18.11
CA LYS A 127 25.28 5.41 17.98
C LYS A 127 24.33 5.14 19.14
N VAL A 128 23.05 4.99 18.85
CA VAL A 128 22.00 4.76 19.84
C VAL A 128 21.63 3.29 19.85
N TYR A 129 21.69 2.67 21.02
CA TYR A 129 21.21 1.30 21.23
C TYR A 129 19.69 1.24 21.09
N MET A 130 19.19 0.36 20.21
CA MET A 130 17.76 0.19 19.96
C MET A 130 17.19 -1.13 20.49
N GLY A 131 18.04 -2.03 20.93
CA GLY A 131 17.65 -3.36 21.40
C GLY A 131 18.35 -4.44 20.61
N THR A 132 17.81 -5.65 20.70
CA THR A 132 18.29 -6.83 20.02
C THR A 132 17.32 -7.26 18.94
N ILE A 133 17.82 -7.89 17.89
CA ILE A 133 17.04 -8.46 16.82
C ILE A 133 17.41 -9.94 16.64
N PRO A 134 16.44 -10.86 16.63
CA PRO A 134 16.73 -12.27 16.39
C PRO A 134 17.35 -12.49 15.01
N LEU A 135 18.35 -13.35 14.93
CA LEU A 135 18.99 -13.72 13.66
C LEU A 135 18.42 -15.03 13.14
N MET A 136 18.33 -15.12 11.83
CA MET A 136 17.93 -16.35 11.15
C MET A 136 19.13 -17.27 11.00
N THR A 137 18.94 -18.57 11.29
CA THR A 137 19.92 -19.60 11.04
C THR A 137 20.03 -19.92 9.54
N THR A 138 21.07 -20.67 9.15
CA THR A 138 21.24 -21.15 7.77
C THR A 138 20.08 -22.02 7.29
N TYR A 139 19.32 -22.62 8.21
CA TYR A 139 18.16 -23.46 7.90
C TYR A 139 16.84 -22.68 7.81
N GLY A 140 16.88 -21.35 7.89
CA GLY A 140 15.67 -20.51 7.85
C GLY A 140 14.85 -20.52 9.15
N THR A 141 15.45 -20.95 10.26
CA THR A 141 14.83 -20.97 11.59
C THR A 141 15.32 -19.83 12.46
N PHE A 142 14.56 -19.54 13.53
CA PHE A 142 14.95 -18.63 14.60
C PHE A 142 15.04 -19.41 15.90
N VAL A 143 16.09 -19.19 16.68
CA VAL A 143 16.21 -19.75 18.03
C VAL A 143 15.74 -18.71 19.02
N ILE A 144 14.58 -18.93 19.60
CA ILE A 144 13.96 -18.04 20.60
C ILE A 144 13.81 -18.80 21.92
N ASN A 145 14.49 -18.35 22.95
CA ASN A 145 14.51 -19.04 24.25
C ASN A 145 14.80 -20.55 24.10
N CYS A 146 15.90 -20.86 23.48
CA CYS A 146 16.38 -22.23 23.15
C CYS A 146 15.51 -23.08 22.20
N VAL A 147 14.36 -22.60 21.78
CA VAL A 147 13.46 -23.35 20.89
C VAL A 147 13.61 -22.85 19.46
N GLU A 148 13.87 -23.76 18.53
CA GLU A 148 13.83 -23.43 17.10
C GLU A 148 12.38 -23.16 16.65
N ARG A 149 12.18 -22.04 15.99
CA ARG A 149 10.90 -21.59 15.48
C ARG A 149 11.01 -21.18 14.02
N VAL A 150 9.94 -21.34 13.28
CA VAL A 150 9.83 -20.92 11.86
C VAL A 150 8.68 -19.96 11.72
N VAL A 151 8.86 -18.95 10.90
CA VAL A 151 7.77 -18.04 10.52
C VAL A 151 6.94 -18.73 9.43
N VAL A 152 5.67 -18.99 9.72
CA VAL A 152 4.76 -19.63 8.79
C VAL A 152 3.97 -18.56 8.04
N SER A 153 3.89 -18.69 6.71
CA SER A 153 3.10 -17.81 5.88
C SER A 153 1.62 -17.90 6.25
N GLN A 154 0.96 -16.78 6.40
CA GLN A 154 -0.46 -16.69 6.74
C GLN A 154 -1.21 -15.96 5.64
N LEU A 155 -2.32 -16.57 5.19
CA LEU A 155 -3.22 -15.92 4.24
C LEU A 155 -4.00 -14.81 4.93
N HIS A 156 -4.06 -13.66 4.29
CA HIS A 156 -4.89 -12.53 4.71
C HIS A 156 -5.55 -11.88 3.50
N ARG A 157 -6.54 -11.04 3.73
CA ARG A 157 -7.11 -10.22 2.66
C ARG A 157 -6.04 -9.26 2.15
N SER A 158 -5.88 -9.19 0.82
CA SER A 158 -4.92 -8.26 0.22
C SER A 158 -5.30 -6.81 0.54
N PRO A 159 -4.32 -5.95 0.81
CA PRO A 159 -4.55 -4.52 0.87
C PRO A 159 -5.10 -4.00 -0.46
N GLY A 160 -5.94 -2.99 -0.40
CA GLY A 160 -6.53 -2.36 -1.58
C GLY A 160 -8.00 -2.02 -1.40
N LEU A 161 -8.66 -1.76 -2.52
CA LEU A 161 -10.09 -1.44 -2.59
C LEU A 161 -10.88 -2.68 -3.00
N ILE A 162 -11.92 -2.99 -2.22
CA ILE A 162 -12.87 -4.05 -2.53
C ILE A 162 -14.22 -3.40 -2.71
N PHE A 163 -14.89 -3.70 -3.84
CA PHE A 163 -16.25 -3.28 -4.12
C PHE A 163 -17.18 -4.47 -4.00
N ASP A 164 -18.32 -4.27 -3.35
CA ASP A 164 -19.31 -5.32 -3.12
C ASP A 164 -20.73 -4.71 -3.15
N HIS A 165 -21.74 -5.55 -3.18
CA HIS A 165 -23.14 -5.17 -3.07
C HIS A 165 -23.96 -6.25 -2.35
N ASP A 166 -25.07 -5.87 -1.73
CA ASP A 166 -25.92 -6.74 -0.91
C ASP A 166 -26.81 -7.70 -1.70
N LYS A 167 -26.76 -7.65 -3.05
CA LYS A 167 -27.64 -8.41 -3.96
C LYS A 167 -29.14 -8.13 -3.76
N GLY A 168 -29.49 -6.95 -3.24
CA GLY A 168 -30.87 -6.54 -2.99
C GLY A 168 -31.53 -7.25 -1.80
N LYS A 169 -30.78 -7.89 -0.92
CA LYS A 169 -31.32 -8.66 0.21
C LYS A 169 -31.65 -7.82 1.45
N THR A 170 -31.00 -6.67 1.60
CA THR A 170 -31.06 -5.87 2.82
C THR A 170 -32.36 -5.07 2.91
N HIS A 171 -32.90 -4.64 1.79
CA HIS A 171 -34.12 -3.80 1.76
C HIS A 171 -35.22 -4.45 0.93
N SER A 172 -36.48 -4.29 1.37
CA SER A 172 -37.66 -4.88 0.74
C SER A 172 -37.91 -4.40 -0.70
N SER A 173 -37.38 -3.23 -1.08
CA SER A 173 -37.49 -2.70 -2.46
C SER A 173 -36.62 -3.43 -3.49
N GLY A 174 -35.76 -4.38 -3.07
CA GLY A 174 -34.81 -5.06 -3.97
C GLY A 174 -33.71 -4.16 -4.53
N LYS A 175 -33.58 -2.92 -4.05
CA LYS A 175 -32.53 -1.98 -4.48
C LYS A 175 -31.16 -2.51 -4.11
N LEU A 176 -30.22 -2.48 -5.06
CA LEU A 176 -28.83 -2.84 -4.81
C LEU A 176 -28.15 -1.77 -3.96
N LEU A 177 -27.67 -2.13 -2.81
CA LEU A 177 -26.88 -1.27 -1.94
C LEU A 177 -25.42 -1.61 -2.15
N TYR A 178 -24.68 -0.65 -2.68
CA TYR A 178 -23.25 -0.78 -2.94
C TYR A 178 -22.44 -0.49 -1.70
N ALA A 179 -21.35 -1.20 -1.54
CA ALA A 179 -20.38 -0.99 -0.48
C ALA A 179 -18.96 -1.03 -1.04
N SER A 180 -18.08 -0.26 -0.46
CA SER A 180 -16.67 -0.29 -0.78
C SER A 180 -15.86 -0.35 0.51
N ARG A 181 -14.83 -1.17 0.51
CA ARG A 181 -13.93 -1.34 1.65
C ARG A 181 -12.51 -1.03 1.25
N VAL A 182 -11.90 -0.11 2.00
CA VAL A 182 -10.49 0.21 1.90
C VAL A 182 -9.74 -0.59 2.95
N ILE A 183 -8.90 -1.52 2.51
CA ILE A 183 -8.07 -2.36 3.38
C ILE A 183 -6.65 -1.84 3.29
N PRO A 184 -6.09 -1.24 4.37
CA PRO A 184 -4.71 -0.81 4.41
C PRO A 184 -3.78 -2.01 4.60
N TYR A 185 -2.51 -1.85 4.28
CA TYR A 185 -1.48 -2.83 4.60
C TYR A 185 -1.39 -3.06 6.12
N ARG A 186 -1.46 -1.98 6.91
CA ARG A 186 -1.50 -1.99 8.37
C ARG A 186 -2.35 -0.84 8.86
N GLY A 187 -3.37 -1.11 9.68
CA GLY A 187 -4.24 -0.10 10.25
C GLY A 187 -5.71 -0.49 10.23
N SER A 188 -6.58 0.45 10.56
CA SER A 188 -8.01 0.26 10.62
C SER A 188 -8.63 0.26 9.22
N TRP A 189 -9.64 -0.57 9.02
CA TRP A 189 -10.39 -0.63 7.78
C TRP A 189 -11.35 0.54 7.67
N LEU A 190 -11.56 1.02 6.46
CA LEU A 190 -12.52 2.06 6.15
C LEU A 190 -13.57 1.49 5.20
N ASP A 191 -14.81 1.43 5.65
CA ASP A 191 -15.94 0.95 4.87
C ASP A 191 -16.79 2.14 4.41
N PHE A 192 -17.16 2.18 3.13
CA PHE A 192 -18.17 3.08 2.58
C PHE A 192 -19.41 2.25 2.27
N GLU A 193 -20.56 2.70 2.71
CA GLU A 193 -21.84 2.00 2.54
C GLU A 193 -22.89 2.98 2.01
N PHE A 194 -23.62 2.58 0.97
CA PHE A 194 -24.80 3.29 0.52
C PHE A 194 -26.02 2.84 1.32
N ASP A 195 -26.85 3.81 1.70
CA ASP A 195 -28.15 3.54 2.31
C ASP A 195 -29.25 3.50 1.23
N HIS A 196 -30.42 2.96 1.59
CA HIS A 196 -31.60 2.94 0.71
C HIS A 196 -32.07 4.34 0.25
N LYS A 197 -31.68 5.39 0.97
CA LYS A 197 -31.92 6.81 0.66
C LYS A 197 -30.83 7.45 -0.22
N ASP A 198 -29.92 6.67 -0.77
CA ASP A 198 -28.76 7.13 -1.55
C ASP A 198 -27.76 7.99 -0.75
N LEU A 199 -27.79 7.89 0.56
CA LEU A 199 -26.81 8.53 1.42
C LEU A 199 -25.59 7.63 1.58
N VAL A 200 -24.40 8.23 1.48
CA VAL A 200 -23.13 7.53 1.65
C VAL A 200 -22.66 7.68 3.09
N TYR A 201 -22.50 6.56 3.75
CA TYR A 201 -21.95 6.48 5.10
C TYR A 201 -20.56 5.87 5.08
N ILE A 202 -19.79 6.27 6.07
CA ILE A 202 -18.48 5.67 6.35
C ILE A 202 -18.51 4.98 7.70
N ARG A 203 -17.69 3.95 7.81
CA ARG A 203 -17.45 3.24 9.05
C ARG A 203 -15.95 2.98 9.19
N ILE A 204 -15.36 3.44 10.27
CA ILE A 204 -13.95 3.22 10.59
C ILE A 204 -13.89 2.10 11.60
N ASP A 205 -13.16 1.03 11.28
CA ASP A 205 -12.93 -0.11 12.16
C ASP A 205 -14.23 -0.69 12.79
N ARG A 206 -15.28 -0.81 11.96
CA ARG A 206 -16.62 -1.30 12.36
C ARG A 206 -17.32 -0.49 13.47
N ARG A 207 -16.86 0.71 13.76
CA ARG A 207 -17.49 1.62 14.72
C ARG A 207 -18.78 2.23 14.14
N ARG A 208 -19.36 3.20 14.86
CA ARG A 208 -20.57 3.92 14.46
C ARG A 208 -20.39 4.55 13.07
N LYS A 209 -21.38 4.38 12.21
CA LYS A 209 -21.38 4.98 10.88
C LYS A 209 -21.57 6.50 10.95
N LEU A 210 -20.84 7.22 10.11
CA LEU A 210 -20.88 8.66 9.94
C LEU A 210 -21.16 8.97 8.46
N LEU A 211 -21.64 10.17 8.15
CA LEU A 211 -21.78 10.61 6.77
C LEU A 211 -20.40 10.77 6.11
N ALA A 212 -20.26 10.33 4.87
CA ALA A 212 -19.01 10.42 4.12
C ALA A 212 -18.50 11.86 3.96
N SER A 213 -19.41 12.83 3.87
CA SER A 213 -19.05 14.25 3.79
C SER A 213 -18.29 14.76 5.02
N ILE A 214 -18.48 14.15 6.20
CA ILE A 214 -17.74 14.52 7.40
C ILE A 214 -16.26 14.12 7.26
N LEU A 215 -16.00 12.93 6.72
CA LEU A 215 -14.62 12.48 6.46
C LEU A 215 -13.94 13.38 5.43
N LEU A 216 -14.61 13.68 4.31
CA LEU A 216 -14.05 14.51 3.25
C LEU A 216 -13.69 15.91 3.77
N LYS A 217 -14.55 16.50 4.59
CA LYS A 217 -14.25 17.78 5.26
C LYS A 217 -13.09 17.68 6.25
N ALA A 218 -13.02 16.59 6.99
CA ALA A 218 -11.90 16.35 7.92
C ALA A 218 -10.56 16.17 7.18
N LEU A 219 -10.59 15.68 5.94
CA LEU A 219 -9.42 15.61 5.05
C LEU A 219 -9.06 16.95 4.39
N GLY A 220 -9.85 18.01 4.64
CA GLY A 220 -9.57 19.36 4.15
C GLY A 220 -10.35 19.79 2.91
N MET A 221 -11.25 18.96 2.37
CA MET A 221 -12.04 19.33 1.20
C MET A 221 -13.10 20.37 1.56
N ALA A 222 -13.16 21.46 0.81
CA ALA A 222 -14.22 22.46 0.91
C ALA A 222 -15.56 21.94 0.36
N ASN A 223 -16.68 22.53 0.79
CA ASN A 223 -18.02 22.12 0.29
C ASN A 223 -18.12 22.24 -1.23
N GLN A 224 -17.58 23.31 -1.80
CA GLN A 224 -17.59 23.54 -3.24
C GLN A 224 -16.77 22.47 -3.97
N GLU A 225 -15.60 22.15 -3.49
CA GLU A 225 -14.72 21.12 -4.05
C GLU A 225 -15.38 19.73 -4.03
N ILE A 226 -16.09 19.38 -2.94
CA ILE A 226 -16.86 18.14 -2.86
C ILE A 226 -17.94 18.10 -3.94
N LEU A 227 -18.68 19.20 -4.11
CA LEU A 227 -19.74 19.28 -5.12
C LEU A 227 -19.17 19.18 -6.54
N GLU A 228 -18.09 19.89 -6.84
CA GLU A 228 -17.46 19.88 -8.16
C GLU A 228 -16.81 18.51 -8.49
N THR A 229 -16.32 17.78 -7.46
CA THR A 229 -15.71 16.46 -7.66
C THR A 229 -16.73 15.37 -7.93
N PHE A 230 -17.87 15.38 -7.23
CA PHE A 230 -18.85 14.28 -7.28
C PHE A 230 -20.06 14.56 -8.15
N TYR A 231 -20.32 15.81 -8.51
CA TYR A 231 -21.45 16.20 -9.31
C TYR A 231 -21.02 17.04 -10.50
N GLU A 232 -21.70 16.83 -11.60
CA GLU A 232 -21.53 17.70 -12.75
C GLU A 232 -22.18 19.04 -12.46
N SER A 233 -21.42 20.13 -12.59
CA SER A 233 -21.91 21.49 -12.40
C SER A 233 -22.29 22.13 -13.74
N GLU A 234 -23.35 22.91 -13.76
CA GLU A 234 -23.75 23.75 -14.89
C GLU A 234 -23.49 25.21 -14.54
N THR A 235 -22.82 25.91 -15.44
CA THR A 235 -22.53 27.34 -15.24
C THR A 235 -23.51 28.15 -16.02
N TYR A 236 -24.35 28.93 -15.31
CA TYR A 236 -25.27 29.89 -15.89
C TYR A 236 -24.60 31.25 -15.93
N SER A 237 -24.52 31.84 -17.11
CA SER A 237 -24.07 33.22 -17.27
C SER A 237 -25.28 34.17 -17.24
N VAL A 238 -25.21 35.19 -16.39
CA VAL A 238 -26.26 36.19 -16.28
C VAL A 238 -26.14 37.18 -17.45
N ILE A 239 -27.18 37.29 -18.24
CA ILE A 239 -27.30 38.24 -19.36
C ILE A 239 -28.38 39.21 -19.04
N PRO A 240 -28.34 40.46 -19.57
CA PRO A 240 -29.38 41.47 -19.32
C PRO A 240 -30.83 41.02 -19.66
N GLN A 241 -30.96 40.02 -20.52
CA GLN A 241 -32.25 39.46 -20.97
C GLN A 241 -32.59 38.13 -20.27
N GLY A 242 -31.78 37.62 -19.32
CA GLY A 242 -32.01 36.36 -18.63
C GLY A 242 -30.72 35.60 -18.30
N PHE A 243 -30.79 34.28 -18.45
CA PHE A 243 -29.64 33.40 -18.20
C PHE A 243 -29.25 32.66 -19.49
N SER A 244 -27.98 32.53 -19.75
CA SER A 244 -27.49 31.66 -20.80
C SER A 244 -26.79 30.45 -20.18
N LEU A 245 -27.01 29.27 -20.73
CA LEU A 245 -26.42 28.01 -20.36
C LEU A 245 -25.71 27.43 -21.58
N LYS A 246 -24.50 26.95 -21.39
CA LYS A 246 -23.80 26.16 -22.42
C LYS A 246 -24.50 24.81 -22.55
N ILE A 247 -25.01 24.52 -23.73
CA ILE A 247 -25.73 23.28 -24.02
C ILE A 247 -24.75 22.08 -23.92
N ASN A 248 -25.22 21.03 -23.28
CA ASN A 248 -24.57 19.72 -23.27
C ASN A 248 -25.52 18.72 -23.96
N SER A 249 -25.18 18.29 -25.17
CA SER A 249 -25.97 17.40 -26.03
C SER A 249 -26.43 16.14 -25.29
N ARG A 250 -25.53 15.52 -24.52
CA ARG A 250 -25.83 14.27 -23.78
C ARG A 250 -26.98 14.42 -22.76
N ARG A 251 -27.17 15.61 -22.17
CA ARG A 251 -28.23 15.86 -21.20
C ARG A 251 -29.56 16.20 -21.84
N LEU A 252 -29.54 16.67 -23.06
CA LEU A 252 -30.76 17.03 -23.81
C LEU A 252 -31.34 15.84 -24.55
N MET A 253 -30.56 14.75 -24.72
CA MET A 253 -31.02 13.54 -25.38
C MET A 253 -32.30 13.01 -24.75
N GLY A 254 -33.35 12.84 -25.56
CA GLY A 254 -34.67 12.34 -25.10
C GLY A 254 -35.54 13.37 -24.36
N ARG A 255 -35.10 14.63 -24.23
CA ARG A 255 -35.95 15.70 -23.64
C ARG A 255 -36.59 16.54 -24.72
N ILE A 256 -37.83 16.97 -24.47
CA ILE A 256 -38.54 17.91 -25.35
C ILE A 256 -37.96 19.30 -25.11
N SER A 257 -37.52 19.96 -26.18
CA SER A 257 -37.03 21.32 -26.07
C SER A 257 -38.18 22.29 -25.77
N PRO A 258 -38.09 23.10 -24.70
CA PRO A 258 -39.11 24.11 -24.39
C PRO A 258 -38.99 25.37 -25.26
N VAL A 259 -37.92 25.48 -26.05
CA VAL A 259 -37.63 26.66 -26.89
C VAL A 259 -37.16 26.19 -28.25
N GLU A 260 -37.51 26.94 -29.30
CA GLU A 260 -36.95 26.71 -30.64
C GLU A 260 -35.46 26.99 -30.63
N ILE A 261 -34.67 26.00 -31.05
CA ILE A 261 -33.23 26.11 -31.20
C ILE A 261 -32.93 26.44 -32.67
N LYS A 262 -32.30 27.58 -32.90
CA LYS A 262 -31.90 28.06 -34.23
C LYS A 262 -30.40 27.91 -34.39
N ASP A 263 -29.98 27.50 -35.54
CA ASP A 263 -28.56 27.46 -35.91
C ASP A 263 -27.99 28.88 -36.11
N LYS A 264 -26.69 29.01 -36.19
CA LYS A 264 -25.96 30.28 -36.42
C LYS A 264 -26.50 31.04 -37.66
N ASP A 265 -27.01 30.32 -38.63
CA ASP A 265 -27.55 30.85 -39.87
C ASP A 265 -29.09 31.19 -39.77
N GLY A 266 -29.67 31.08 -38.56
CA GLY A 266 -31.06 31.42 -38.31
C GLY A 266 -32.09 30.39 -38.81
N LYS A 267 -31.64 29.22 -39.29
CA LYS A 267 -32.52 28.10 -39.66
C LYS A 267 -32.91 27.34 -38.39
N GLU A 268 -34.19 26.96 -38.31
CA GLU A 268 -34.70 26.12 -37.23
C GLU A 268 -34.09 24.73 -37.35
N THR A 269 -33.36 24.37 -36.33
CA THR A 269 -32.70 23.04 -36.23
C THR A 269 -33.56 22.08 -35.43
N ILE A 270 -34.29 22.57 -34.42
CA ILE A 270 -35.16 21.75 -33.55
C ILE A 270 -36.45 22.51 -33.25
N CYS A 271 -37.59 21.96 -33.62
CA CYS A 271 -38.94 22.53 -33.30
C CYS A 271 -39.38 22.17 -31.87
N LEU A 272 -40.24 22.98 -31.30
CA LEU A 272 -40.84 22.87 -29.94
C LEU A 272 -41.41 21.48 -29.55
N LEU A 273 -41.62 20.59 -30.50
CA LEU A 273 -42.27 19.29 -30.32
C LEU A 273 -41.37 18.07 -30.56
N TYR A 274 -40.10 18.27 -30.91
CA TYR A 274 -39.20 17.16 -31.20
C TYR A 274 -38.24 16.87 -30.05
N THR A 275 -38.05 15.56 -29.79
CA THR A 275 -36.97 15.08 -28.94
C THR A 275 -35.67 15.20 -29.70
N SER A 276 -34.62 15.76 -29.09
CA SER A 276 -33.27 15.76 -29.67
C SER A 276 -32.75 14.31 -29.70
N ASP A 277 -32.65 13.70 -30.86
CA ASP A 277 -31.86 12.51 -31.07
C ASP A 277 -30.39 12.94 -31.30
N ALA A 278 -29.48 12.43 -30.51
CA ALA A 278 -28.08 12.75 -30.60
C ALA A 278 -27.38 12.15 -31.85
N ALA A 279 -28.11 11.56 -32.74
CA ALA A 279 -27.62 10.99 -33.99
C ALA A 279 -27.62 11.99 -35.17
N ASP A 280 -28.19 13.20 -35.00
CA ASP A 280 -28.30 14.19 -36.06
C ASP A 280 -27.40 15.43 -35.85
N GLU A 281 -26.27 15.25 -35.07
CA GLU A 281 -25.22 16.24 -34.95
C GLU A 281 -24.06 15.99 -35.90
#